data_489d8c018941eca434ae7b821c920441
#
_entry.id   489d8c018941eca434ae7b821c920441
#
_cell.length_a   1.000
_cell.length_b   1.000
_cell.length_c   1.000
_cell.angle_alpha   90.00
_cell.angle_beta   90.00
_cell.angle_gamma   90.00
#
_symmetry.space_group_name_H-M   'P 1'
#
loop_
_entity.id
_entity.type
_entity.pdbx_description
1 polymer ?
#
loop_
_entity_poly.entity_id
_entity_poly.type
_entity_poly.pdbx_seq_one_letter_code
_entity_poly.pdbx_strand_id
1 'polypeptide(L)'
;MIPYRSIDRRTGFFVPAPRKSGLAAIAGSRPYLAGAVCSAALLVVTAIVNHKLAAAAERRNPPVGKFVEVDGVRLHYTEQGEGKPLIFLHGNGSMIQDFASSGLIELASRNFRVIAFDRPGFGHSERPRNTIWTAEAQAELIEAALRKIGVSKAIVLGHSWGCSVAVALALKSPKVVESLVLASGYYYPTARADVVPMSAPAIPVLGDVIRYTLSPLLARLMWPLLTRKIFGPAPVPKKFEDGFPREMAFRPSQIRASSAESALMIPGAFAARGHYAELKMPVSIIAGEDDRLIDIDEQSARLDSELPNSTMHRVLGAGHMVHQTAPDAVMAAIDVVASAGAN
;
A
#
# COMPACT_ATOMS: atom_id res chain seq x y z
N MET A 1 -0.29 0.16 -58.54
CA MET A 1 -1.55 0.55 -59.25
C MET A 1 -1.27 1.77 -60.09
N ILE A 2 -1.34 1.63 -61.44
CA ILE A 2 -1.09 2.70 -62.38
C ILE A 2 -2.38 3.57 -62.44
N PRO A 3 -2.30 4.90 -62.27
CA PRO A 3 -3.50 5.74 -62.29
C PRO A 3 -4.11 5.76 -63.69
N TYR A 4 -5.42 5.57 -63.73
CA TYR A 4 -6.25 5.61 -64.94
C TYR A 4 -6.13 6.99 -65.62
N ARG A 5 -5.63 7.02 -66.86
CA ARG A 5 -5.53 8.24 -67.70
C ARG A 5 -6.74 8.31 -68.61
N SER A 6 -7.52 9.34 -68.51
CA SER A 6 -8.61 9.63 -69.47
C SER A 6 -8.07 10.48 -70.60
N ILE A 7 -8.51 10.16 -71.86
CA ILE A 7 -8.16 10.91 -73.06
C ILE A 7 -9.41 11.69 -73.48
N ASP A 8 -9.26 13.01 -73.65
CA ASP A 8 -10.35 13.82 -74.30
C ASP A 8 -10.37 13.54 -75.78
N ARG A 9 -11.43 12.92 -76.24
CA ARG A 9 -11.62 12.53 -77.67
C ARG A 9 -11.80 13.70 -78.63
N ARG A 10 -11.94 14.95 -78.20
CA ARG A 10 -12.15 16.13 -79.07
C ARG A 10 -10.86 16.90 -79.38
N THR A 11 -9.86 16.83 -78.54
CA THR A 11 -8.64 17.66 -78.70
C THR A 11 -7.34 16.88 -78.78
N GLY A 12 -7.34 15.59 -78.53
CA GLY A 12 -6.13 14.75 -78.57
C GLY A 12 -5.04 15.08 -77.54
N PHE A 13 -5.31 16.02 -76.64
CA PHE A 13 -4.33 16.44 -75.59
C PHE A 13 -4.57 15.69 -74.29
N PHE A 14 -3.46 15.31 -73.64
CA PHE A 14 -3.44 14.70 -72.28
C PHE A 14 -3.86 15.75 -71.23
N VAL A 15 -4.97 15.50 -70.53
CA VAL A 15 -5.34 16.30 -69.38
C VAL A 15 -4.67 15.66 -68.15
N PRO A 16 -3.76 16.30 -67.43
CA PRO A 16 -3.19 15.78 -66.22
C PRO A 16 -4.28 15.66 -65.16
N ALA A 17 -4.35 14.50 -64.46
CA ALA A 17 -5.25 14.32 -63.35
C ALA A 17 -5.04 15.43 -62.31
N PRO A 18 -6.10 15.97 -61.71
CA PRO A 18 -5.95 17.01 -60.68
C PRO A 18 -5.15 16.49 -59.52
N ARG A 19 -3.98 17.10 -59.29
CA ARG A 19 -3.19 16.84 -58.05
C ARG A 19 -4.10 17.25 -56.90
N LYS A 20 -4.50 16.26 -56.09
CA LYS A 20 -5.10 16.56 -54.78
C LYS A 20 -4.12 17.48 -54.03
N SER A 21 -4.52 18.72 -53.85
CA SER A 21 -3.70 19.72 -53.17
C SER A 21 -3.36 19.24 -51.75
N GLY A 22 -2.13 19.43 -51.34
CA GLY A 22 -1.66 19.03 -49.97
C GLY A 22 -2.46 19.66 -48.82
N LEU A 23 -3.26 20.69 -49.13
CA LEU A 23 -4.22 21.30 -48.21
C LEU A 23 -5.36 20.34 -47.77
N ALA A 24 -5.76 19.39 -48.63
CA ALA A 24 -6.78 18.39 -48.23
C ALA A 24 -6.25 17.34 -47.24
N ALA A 25 -4.95 17.06 -47.27
CA ALA A 25 -4.31 16.16 -46.28
C ALA A 25 -4.16 16.82 -44.91
N ILE A 26 -3.94 18.15 -44.86
CA ILE A 26 -3.85 18.94 -43.61
C ILE A 26 -5.26 19.14 -43.00
N ALA A 27 -6.30 19.26 -43.80
CA ALA A 27 -7.68 19.37 -43.32
C ALA A 27 -8.19 18.05 -42.66
N GLY A 28 -7.71 16.88 -43.10
CA GLY A 28 -8.08 15.58 -42.56
C GLY A 28 -7.49 15.27 -41.20
N SER A 29 -6.40 15.91 -40.77
CA SER A 29 -5.75 15.71 -39.47
C SER A 29 -6.28 16.62 -38.35
N ARG A 30 -7.03 17.66 -38.68
CA ARG A 30 -7.54 18.63 -37.69
C ARG A 30 -8.44 18.05 -36.62
N PRO A 31 -9.41 17.14 -36.91
CA PRO A 31 -10.23 16.57 -35.84
C PRO A 31 -9.44 15.70 -34.85
N TYR A 32 -8.42 14.98 -35.31
CA TYR A 32 -7.56 14.18 -34.41
C TYR A 32 -6.65 15.05 -33.53
N LEU A 33 -6.12 16.15 -34.10
CA LEU A 33 -5.33 17.11 -33.34
C LEU A 33 -6.20 17.84 -32.32
N ALA A 34 -7.41 18.26 -32.66
CA ALA A 34 -8.34 18.86 -31.72
C ALA A 34 -8.70 17.88 -30.60
N GLY A 35 -8.99 16.62 -30.92
CA GLY A 35 -9.24 15.56 -29.93
C GLY A 35 -8.06 15.32 -28.99
N ALA A 36 -6.83 15.25 -29.51
CA ALA A 36 -5.62 15.09 -28.72
C ALA A 36 -5.38 16.28 -27.78
N VAL A 37 -5.57 17.51 -28.25
CA VAL A 37 -5.44 18.73 -27.44
C VAL A 37 -6.49 18.77 -26.33
N CYS A 38 -7.75 18.43 -26.62
CA CYS A 38 -8.80 18.37 -25.62
C CYS A 38 -8.51 17.29 -24.55
N SER A 39 -8.03 16.12 -24.98
CA SER A 39 -7.66 15.04 -24.05
C SER A 39 -6.48 15.45 -23.15
N ALA A 40 -5.45 16.06 -23.70
CA ALA A 40 -4.32 16.58 -22.94
C ALA A 40 -4.75 17.66 -21.93
N ALA A 41 -5.61 18.60 -22.36
CA ALA A 41 -6.16 19.63 -21.49
C ALA A 41 -6.97 19.03 -20.33
N LEU A 42 -7.81 18.01 -20.61
CA LEU A 42 -8.57 17.29 -19.57
C LEU A 42 -7.63 16.62 -18.55
N LEU A 43 -6.58 15.94 -19.00
CA LEU A 43 -5.60 15.33 -18.10
C LEU A 43 -4.90 16.37 -17.22
N VAL A 44 -4.51 17.51 -17.76
CA VAL A 44 -3.91 18.61 -16.99
C VAL A 44 -4.88 19.14 -15.94
N VAL A 45 -6.12 19.42 -16.31
CA VAL A 45 -7.16 19.89 -15.36
C VAL A 45 -7.37 18.86 -14.26
N THR A 46 -7.48 17.58 -14.61
CA THR A 46 -7.64 16.48 -13.64
C THR A 46 -6.44 16.40 -12.68
N ALA A 47 -5.22 16.54 -13.18
CA ALA A 47 -4.02 16.55 -12.36
C ALA A 47 -4.01 17.74 -11.38
N ILE A 48 -4.39 18.94 -11.83
CA ILE A 48 -4.50 20.12 -10.97
C ILE A 48 -5.55 19.91 -9.88
N VAL A 49 -6.71 19.37 -10.23
CA VAL A 49 -7.78 19.07 -9.25
C VAL A 49 -7.30 18.06 -8.22
N ASN A 50 -6.71 16.94 -8.64
CA ASN A 50 -6.19 15.94 -7.74
C ASN A 50 -5.06 16.46 -6.85
N HIS A 51 -4.18 17.32 -7.37
CA HIS A 51 -3.15 18.00 -6.57
C HIS A 51 -3.77 18.90 -5.48
N LYS A 52 -4.77 19.70 -5.84
CA LYS A 52 -5.50 20.55 -4.86
C LYS A 52 -6.23 19.72 -3.81
N LEU A 53 -6.86 18.60 -4.20
CA LEU A 53 -7.53 17.69 -3.27
C LEU A 53 -6.52 17.02 -2.32
N ALA A 54 -5.35 16.60 -2.82
CA ALA A 54 -4.27 16.06 -2.00
C ALA A 54 -3.78 17.08 -0.97
N ALA A 55 -3.49 18.31 -1.39
CA ALA A 55 -3.09 19.38 -0.49
C ALA A 55 -4.19 19.75 0.53
N ALA A 56 -5.47 19.66 0.14
CA ALA A 56 -6.58 19.86 1.06
C ALA A 56 -6.70 18.72 2.08
N ALA A 57 -6.46 17.47 1.65
CA ALA A 57 -6.43 16.31 2.54
C ALA A 57 -5.33 16.45 3.61
N GLU A 58 -4.13 16.84 3.21
CA GLU A 58 -3.01 17.09 4.15
C GLU A 58 -3.32 18.21 5.16
N ARG A 59 -3.90 19.33 4.70
CA ARG A 59 -4.29 20.43 5.62
C ARG A 59 -5.38 20.04 6.60
N ARG A 60 -6.31 19.16 6.22
CA ARG A 60 -7.38 18.66 7.10
C ARG A 60 -6.90 17.59 8.08
N ASN A 61 -5.80 16.93 7.74
CA ASN A 61 -5.21 15.85 8.53
C ASN A 61 -3.73 16.18 8.78
N PRO A 62 -3.42 17.19 9.61
CA PRO A 62 -2.04 17.52 9.94
C PRO A 62 -1.38 16.36 10.68
N PRO A 63 -0.04 16.23 10.63
CA PRO A 63 0.68 15.19 11.35
C PRO A 63 0.44 15.33 12.86
N VAL A 64 0.06 14.23 13.48
CA VAL A 64 -0.07 14.11 14.95
C VAL A 64 1.03 13.19 15.42
N GLY A 65 1.94 13.67 16.26
CA GLY A 65 3.06 12.89 16.76
C GLY A 65 4.40 13.52 16.43
N LYS A 66 5.38 12.70 16.06
CA LYS A 66 6.78 13.08 15.93
C LYS A 66 7.34 12.65 14.59
N PHE A 67 8.49 13.22 14.25
CA PHE A 67 9.29 12.80 13.10
C PHE A 67 10.67 12.33 13.58
N VAL A 68 11.19 11.29 12.92
CA VAL A 68 12.59 10.88 13.02
C VAL A 68 13.20 10.87 11.62
N GLU A 69 14.36 11.47 11.48
CA GLU A 69 15.10 11.48 10.23
C GLU A 69 16.16 10.39 10.25
N VAL A 70 16.16 9.52 9.24
CA VAL A 70 17.10 8.41 9.08
C VAL A 70 17.60 8.40 7.64
N ASP A 71 18.89 8.53 7.43
CA ASP A 71 19.55 8.45 6.12
C ASP A 71 18.90 9.38 5.06
N GLY A 72 18.49 10.59 5.49
CA GLY A 72 17.82 11.57 4.66
C GLY A 72 16.34 11.26 4.38
N VAL A 73 15.74 10.30 5.07
CA VAL A 73 14.32 9.97 5.01
C VAL A 73 13.64 10.39 6.30
N ARG A 74 12.64 11.25 6.20
CA ARG A 74 11.84 11.69 7.34
C ARG A 74 10.64 10.76 7.54
N LEU A 75 10.66 10.00 8.65
CA LEU A 75 9.58 9.10 9.07
C LEU A 75 8.71 9.76 10.12
N HIS A 76 7.41 9.70 9.92
CA HIS A 76 6.39 10.09 10.88
C HIS A 76 6.02 8.91 11.78
N TYR A 77 5.86 9.15 13.07
CA TYR A 77 5.39 8.17 14.03
C TYR A 77 4.60 8.81 15.16
N THR A 78 3.73 8.04 15.78
CA THR A 78 3.07 8.39 17.03
C THR A 78 3.60 7.53 18.15
N GLU A 79 3.56 8.06 19.37
CA GLU A 79 4.02 7.38 20.57
C GLU A 79 3.02 7.63 21.70
N GLN A 80 2.56 6.55 22.35
CA GLN A 80 1.57 6.63 23.42
C GLN A 80 1.80 5.51 24.45
N GLY A 81 1.59 5.81 25.74
CA GLY A 81 1.80 4.86 26.83
C GLY A 81 3.25 4.73 27.27
N GLU A 82 3.47 3.88 28.26
CA GLU A 82 4.78 3.60 28.87
C GLU A 82 5.01 2.10 28.98
N GLY A 83 6.25 1.68 29.31
CA GLY A 83 6.58 0.28 29.50
C GLY A 83 7.32 -0.35 28.31
N LYS A 84 7.06 -1.64 28.05
CA LYS A 84 7.71 -2.40 26.97
C LYS A 84 7.34 -1.81 25.60
N PRO A 85 8.33 -1.54 24.72
CA PRO A 85 8.05 -1.02 23.39
C PRO A 85 7.25 -2.02 22.54
N LEU A 86 6.18 -1.51 21.91
CA LEU A 86 5.32 -2.24 21.00
C LEU A 86 5.18 -1.43 19.70
N ILE A 87 5.72 -1.95 18.62
CA ILE A 87 5.81 -1.27 17.32
C ILE A 87 4.65 -1.72 16.44
N PHE A 88 3.95 -0.75 15.82
CA PHE A 88 2.87 -1.02 14.88
C PHE A 88 3.26 -0.64 13.46
N LEU A 89 3.12 -1.59 12.52
CA LEU A 89 3.41 -1.45 11.09
C LEU A 89 2.14 -1.76 10.28
N HIS A 90 1.53 -0.73 9.71
CA HIS A 90 0.27 -0.83 8.97
C HIS A 90 0.39 -1.55 7.63
N GLY A 91 -0.75 -1.92 7.03
CA GLY A 91 -0.85 -2.58 5.73
C GLY A 91 -0.62 -1.66 4.53
N ASN A 92 -0.64 -2.24 3.32
CA ASN A 92 -0.57 -1.49 2.07
C ASN A 92 -1.78 -0.56 1.90
N GLY A 93 -1.55 0.65 1.40
CA GLY A 93 -2.60 1.66 1.20
C GLY A 93 -3.12 2.31 2.49
N SER A 94 -2.58 1.93 3.65
CA SER A 94 -2.99 2.39 4.98
C SER A 94 -2.05 3.45 5.57
N MET A 95 -2.20 3.78 6.86
CA MET A 95 -1.41 4.72 7.65
C MET A 95 -1.72 4.55 9.14
N ILE A 96 -1.08 5.29 10.03
CA ILE A 96 -1.27 5.21 11.50
C ILE A 96 -2.73 5.28 11.91
N GLN A 97 -3.54 6.11 11.25
CA GLN A 97 -4.97 6.30 11.56
C GLN A 97 -5.80 5.03 11.44
N ASP A 98 -5.32 4.02 10.72
CA ASP A 98 -5.95 2.72 10.68
C ASP A 98 -5.92 2.05 12.06
N PHE A 99 -4.78 2.02 12.71
CA PHE A 99 -4.68 1.52 14.09
C PHE A 99 -5.35 2.45 15.11
N ALA A 100 -5.26 3.76 14.91
CA ALA A 100 -5.88 4.71 15.84
C ALA A 100 -7.42 4.59 15.81
N SER A 101 -8.03 4.53 14.63
CA SER A 101 -9.48 4.38 14.50
C SER A 101 -10.01 3.04 15.00
N SER A 102 -9.17 2.00 15.04
CA SER A 102 -9.55 0.71 15.61
C SER A 102 -9.72 0.75 17.14
N GLY A 103 -9.06 1.70 17.80
CA GLY A 103 -8.91 1.76 19.26
C GLY A 103 -7.77 0.89 19.79
N LEU A 104 -7.06 0.16 18.90
CA LEU A 104 -5.98 -0.74 19.34
C LEU A 104 -4.79 -0.01 19.94
N ILE A 105 -4.44 1.20 19.43
CA ILE A 105 -3.38 2.02 20.03
C ILE A 105 -3.76 2.40 21.46
N GLU A 106 -4.99 2.86 21.69
CA GLU A 106 -5.48 3.24 23.03
C GLU A 106 -5.49 2.04 23.97
N LEU A 107 -5.98 0.89 23.49
CA LEU A 107 -6.06 -0.33 24.28
C LEU A 107 -4.65 -0.81 24.69
N ALA A 108 -3.73 -0.89 23.75
CA ALA A 108 -2.37 -1.36 23.99
C ALA A 108 -1.53 -0.38 24.83
N SER A 109 -1.77 0.93 24.70
CA SER A 109 -1.03 1.96 25.45
C SER A 109 -1.27 1.94 26.96
N ARG A 110 -2.23 1.17 27.43
CA ARG A 110 -2.45 0.96 28.89
C ARG A 110 -1.32 0.17 29.53
N ASN A 111 -0.65 -0.71 28.75
CA ASN A 111 0.38 -1.64 29.27
C ASN A 111 1.70 -1.57 28.50
N PHE A 112 1.74 -0.89 27.34
CA PHE A 112 2.89 -0.83 26.47
C PHE A 112 3.21 0.60 26.04
N ARG A 113 4.48 0.86 25.75
CA ARG A 113 4.92 2.02 25.00
C ARG A 113 4.67 1.75 23.52
N VAL A 114 3.51 2.13 23.02
CA VAL A 114 3.09 1.91 21.62
C VAL A 114 3.73 2.94 20.72
N ILE A 115 4.43 2.49 19.68
CA ILE A 115 5.04 3.32 18.66
C ILE A 115 4.49 2.87 17.29
N ALA A 116 3.66 3.69 16.67
CA ALA A 116 3.09 3.39 15.36
C ALA A 116 3.74 4.26 14.29
N PHE A 117 4.28 3.64 13.24
CA PHE A 117 4.90 4.34 12.13
C PHE A 117 3.98 4.47 10.93
N ASP A 118 3.99 5.65 10.30
CA ASP A 118 3.66 5.74 8.90
C ASP A 118 4.83 5.14 8.11
N ARG A 119 4.62 4.04 7.40
CA ARG A 119 5.67 3.40 6.60
C ARG A 119 6.07 4.30 5.41
N PRO A 120 7.26 4.13 4.82
CA PRO A 120 7.75 5.02 3.75
C PRO A 120 6.73 5.25 2.61
N GLY A 121 6.33 6.52 2.43
CA GLY A 121 5.39 6.96 1.40
C GLY A 121 3.92 6.94 1.79
N PHE A 122 3.61 6.52 3.01
CA PHE A 122 2.28 6.54 3.58
C PHE A 122 2.16 7.63 4.65
N GLY A 123 0.92 8.05 4.92
CA GLY A 123 0.66 9.09 5.90
C GLY A 123 1.49 10.34 5.67
N HIS A 124 2.36 10.67 6.62
CA HIS A 124 3.26 11.82 6.56
C HIS A 124 4.74 11.44 6.38
N SER A 125 5.05 10.16 6.14
CA SER A 125 6.42 9.71 5.89
C SER A 125 6.85 9.92 4.44
N GLU A 126 8.12 10.28 4.26
CA GLU A 126 8.73 10.41 2.95
C GLU A 126 9.04 9.06 2.31
N ARG A 127 9.16 9.05 0.97
CA ARG A 127 9.58 7.89 0.18
C ARG A 127 10.42 8.35 -1.01
N PRO A 128 11.72 8.53 -0.85
CA PRO A 128 12.64 8.86 -1.94
C PRO A 128 12.50 7.89 -3.13
N ARG A 129 12.73 8.41 -4.34
CA ARG A 129 12.56 7.65 -5.59
C ARG A 129 13.78 6.82 -5.98
N ASN A 130 14.90 7.08 -5.37
CA ASN A 130 16.19 6.42 -5.62
C ASN A 130 16.35 5.06 -4.92
N THR A 131 15.33 4.65 -4.14
CA THR A 131 15.33 3.40 -3.39
C THR A 131 14.14 2.53 -3.79
N ILE A 132 14.39 1.25 -4.00
CA ILE A 132 13.34 0.22 -4.12
C ILE A 132 12.98 -0.19 -2.69
N TRP A 133 11.82 0.23 -2.23
CA TRP A 133 11.35 0.03 -0.86
C TRP A 133 10.76 -1.35 -0.68
N THR A 134 11.60 -2.39 -0.74
CA THR A 134 11.23 -3.76 -0.37
C THR A 134 10.90 -3.85 1.12
N ALA A 135 10.41 -5.00 1.58
CA ALA A 135 10.19 -5.24 3.00
C ALA A 135 11.51 -5.09 3.80
N GLU A 136 12.61 -5.57 3.27
CA GLU A 136 13.95 -5.50 3.86
C GLU A 136 14.46 -4.05 3.95
N ALA A 137 14.30 -3.26 2.88
CA ALA A 137 14.71 -1.86 2.89
C ALA A 137 13.89 -1.03 3.89
N GLN A 138 12.58 -1.33 4.01
CA GLN A 138 11.73 -0.72 5.03
C GLN A 138 12.15 -1.16 6.44
N ALA A 139 12.48 -2.43 6.64
CA ALA A 139 12.95 -2.96 7.91
C ALA A 139 14.25 -2.29 8.37
N GLU A 140 15.22 -2.08 7.45
CA GLU A 140 16.46 -1.35 7.74
C GLU A 140 16.20 0.08 8.21
N LEU A 141 15.31 0.77 7.52
CA LEU A 141 14.94 2.13 7.88
C LEU A 141 14.23 2.19 9.25
N ILE A 142 13.30 1.26 9.52
CA ILE A 142 12.60 1.16 10.80
C ILE A 142 13.59 0.83 11.93
N GLU A 143 14.51 -0.12 11.75
CA GLU A 143 15.54 -0.44 12.75
C GLU A 143 16.38 0.78 13.11
N ALA A 144 16.84 1.50 12.08
CA ALA A 144 17.63 2.72 12.31
C ALA A 144 16.81 3.83 13.01
N ALA A 145 15.51 3.93 12.67
CA ALA A 145 14.58 4.83 13.37
C ALA A 145 14.42 4.43 14.84
N LEU A 146 14.18 3.14 15.14
CA LEU A 146 14.06 2.60 16.50
C LEU A 146 15.29 2.93 17.34
N ARG A 147 16.47 2.72 16.79
CA ARG A 147 17.75 3.05 17.45
C ARG A 147 17.86 4.54 17.79
N LYS A 148 17.45 5.42 16.85
CA LYS A 148 17.47 6.89 17.07
C LYS A 148 16.49 7.35 18.14
N ILE A 149 15.34 6.67 18.29
CA ILE A 149 14.35 7.00 19.33
C ILE A 149 14.54 6.23 20.64
N GLY A 150 15.70 5.56 20.79
CA GLY A 150 16.10 4.88 22.03
C GLY A 150 15.40 3.55 22.27
N VAL A 151 14.96 2.85 21.22
CA VAL A 151 14.36 1.52 21.32
C VAL A 151 15.38 0.47 20.89
N SER A 152 15.85 -0.31 21.84
CA SER A 152 16.83 -1.41 21.62
C SER A 152 16.17 -2.77 21.43
N LYS A 153 14.96 -2.97 21.97
CA LYS A 153 14.22 -4.22 21.92
C LYS A 153 12.71 -3.94 21.95
N ALA A 154 11.93 -4.62 21.13
CA ALA A 154 10.49 -4.39 21.02
C ALA A 154 9.70 -5.63 20.59
N ILE A 155 8.43 -5.67 20.94
CA ILE A 155 7.41 -6.48 20.26
C ILE A 155 7.04 -5.75 18.97
N VAL A 156 6.92 -6.46 17.85
CA VAL A 156 6.56 -5.86 16.56
C VAL A 156 5.28 -6.47 16.05
N LEU A 157 4.26 -5.62 15.87
CA LEU A 157 3.00 -5.98 15.23
C LEU A 157 3.01 -5.46 13.80
N GLY A 158 2.80 -6.37 12.84
CA GLY A 158 2.52 -6.05 11.45
C GLY A 158 1.08 -6.40 11.08
N HIS A 159 0.45 -5.56 10.25
CA HIS A 159 -0.81 -5.90 9.60
C HIS A 159 -0.60 -6.00 8.08
N SER A 160 -1.11 -7.08 7.46
CA SER A 160 -1.05 -7.26 6.01
C SER A 160 0.38 -7.11 5.46
N TRP A 161 0.67 -6.16 4.55
CA TRP A 161 2.04 -5.86 4.11
C TRP A 161 2.99 -5.50 5.25
N GLY A 162 2.50 -4.90 6.32
CA GLY A 162 3.28 -4.64 7.52
C GLY A 162 3.87 -5.90 8.16
N CYS A 163 3.23 -7.07 7.97
CA CYS A 163 3.78 -8.36 8.38
C CYS A 163 5.08 -8.69 7.64
N SER A 164 5.15 -8.42 6.32
CA SER A 164 6.38 -8.66 5.55
C SER A 164 7.53 -7.80 6.07
N VAL A 165 7.26 -6.53 6.44
CA VAL A 165 8.27 -5.65 7.03
C VAL A 165 8.67 -6.11 8.44
N ALA A 166 7.71 -6.55 9.27
CA ALA A 166 7.97 -7.08 10.61
C ALA A 166 8.83 -8.35 10.56
N VAL A 167 8.52 -9.28 9.64
CA VAL A 167 9.30 -10.51 9.40
C VAL A 167 10.71 -10.16 8.93
N ALA A 168 10.85 -9.26 7.94
CA ALA A 168 12.15 -8.82 7.44
C ALA A 168 13.00 -8.18 8.57
N LEU A 169 12.38 -7.38 9.44
CA LEU A 169 13.04 -6.79 10.61
C LEU A 169 13.51 -7.88 11.59
N ALA A 170 12.68 -8.87 11.86
CA ALA A 170 13.03 -9.96 12.77
C ALA A 170 14.14 -10.86 12.23
N LEU A 171 14.14 -11.18 10.93
CA LEU A 171 15.19 -11.95 10.29
C LEU A 171 16.53 -11.21 10.27
N LYS A 172 16.50 -9.90 9.96
CA LYS A 172 17.70 -9.08 9.87
C LYS A 172 18.27 -8.68 11.23
N SER A 173 17.40 -8.36 12.17
CA SER A 173 17.75 -7.78 13.47
C SER A 173 17.09 -8.54 14.64
N PRO A 174 17.38 -9.85 14.81
CA PRO A 174 16.72 -10.69 15.81
C PRO A 174 16.98 -10.25 17.24
N LYS A 175 18.00 -9.40 17.48
CA LYS A 175 18.26 -8.81 18.81
C LYS A 175 17.31 -7.65 19.13
N VAL A 176 16.75 -6.99 18.11
CA VAL A 176 15.83 -5.86 18.26
C VAL A 176 14.39 -6.35 18.40
N VAL A 177 14.03 -7.44 17.72
CA VAL A 177 12.68 -7.99 17.74
C VAL A 177 12.58 -9.07 18.83
N GLU A 178 11.89 -8.73 19.92
CA GLU A 178 11.65 -9.66 21.02
C GLU A 178 10.64 -10.73 20.68
N SER A 179 9.55 -10.32 20.03
CA SER A 179 8.51 -11.20 19.54
C SER A 179 7.71 -10.53 18.43
N LEU A 180 6.96 -11.33 17.67
CA LEU A 180 6.15 -10.89 16.54
C LEU A 180 4.66 -11.11 16.80
N VAL A 181 3.84 -10.15 16.31
CA VAL A 181 2.40 -10.33 16.13
C VAL A 181 2.09 -10.07 14.66
N LEU A 182 1.60 -11.07 13.96
CA LEU A 182 1.40 -11.05 12.52
C LEU A 182 -0.10 -11.13 12.21
N ALA A 183 -0.70 -9.98 11.86
CA ALA A 183 -2.13 -9.85 11.61
C ALA A 183 -2.46 -9.87 10.11
N SER A 184 -3.19 -10.90 9.65
CA SER A 184 -3.67 -11.06 8.25
C SER A 184 -2.58 -10.86 7.19
N GLY A 185 -1.40 -11.46 7.38
CA GLY A 185 -0.23 -11.25 6.52
C GLY A 185 -0.25 -12.06 5.22
N TYR A 186 0.63 -11.69 4.29
CA TYR A 186 0.88 -12.40 3.03
C TYR A 186 2.32 -12.93 3.02
N TYR A 187 2.49 -14.24 3.02
CA TYR A 187 3.78 -14.90 3.25
C TYR A 187 4.26 -15.78 2.09
N TYR A 188 3.32 -16.37 1.35
CA TYR A 188 3.63 -17.29 0.26
C TYR A 188 3.12 -16.75 -1.07
N PRO A 189 3.88 -16.92 -2.16
CA PRO A 189 3.45 -16.45 -3.47
C PRO A 189 2.23 -17.21 -3.95
N THR A 190 1.14 -16.51 -4.20
CA THR A 190 -0.09 -17.04 -4.80
C THR A 190 -0.47 -16.24 -6.04
N ALA A 191 -1.27 -16.81 -6.92
CA ALA A 191 -1.74 -16.11 -8.12
C ALA A 191 -2.70 -14.97 -7.73
N ARG A 192 -2.33 -13.73 -8.05
CA ARG A 192 -3.05 -12.50 -7.71
C ARG A 192 -3.31 -11.67 -8.96
N ALA A 193 -4.48 -11.84 -9.57
CA ALA A 193 -4.87 -11.10 -10.78
C ALA A 193 -5.04 -9.58 -10.52
N ASP A 194 -5.32 -9.18 -9.29
CA ASP A 194 -5.47 -7.78 -8.87
C ASP A 194 -4.13 -7.03 -8.77
N VAL A 195 -3.02 -7.73 -8.59
CA VAL A 195 -1.68 -7.12 -8.44
C VAL A 195 -1.25 -6.35 -9.69
N VAL A 196 -1.50 -6.90 -10.89
CA VAL A 196 -1.06 -6.28 -12.15
C VAL A 196 -1.66 -4.89 -12.36
N PRO A 197 -2.99 -4.69 -12.37
CA PRO A 197 -3.56 -3.35 -12.54
C PRO A 197 -3.23 -2.41 -11.37
N MET A 198 -3.12 -2.92 -10.14
CA MET A 198 -2.75 -2.11 -8.98
C MET A 198 -1.30 -1.62 -9.02
N SER A 199 -0.41 -2.31 -9.73
CA SER A 199 1.00 -1.94 -9.86
C SER A 199 1.26 -0.86 -10.91
N ALA A 200 0.34 -0.62 -11.84
CA ALA A 200 0.53 0.30 -12.97
C ALA A 200 0.94 1.74 -12.56
N PRO A 201 0.40 2.36 -11.48
CA PRO A 201 0.83 3.69 -11.04
C PRO A 201 2.27 3.75 -10.50
N ALA A 202 2.96 2.62 -10.32
CA ALA A 202 4.38 2.59 -9.93
C ALA A 202 5.33 2.63 -11.12
N ILE A 203 4.85 2.38 -12.35
CA ILE A 203 5.67 2.39 -13.56
C ILE A 203 6.24 3.80 -13.80
N PRO A 204 7.56 3.96 -13.99
CA PRO A 204 8.15 5.25 -14.26
C PRO A 204 7.50 5.94 -15.47
N VAL A 205 7.33 7.25 -15.42
CA VAL A 205 6.69 8.13 -16.42
C VAL A 205 5.20 7.84 -16.62
N LEU A 206 4.82 6.66 -17.08
CA LEU A 206 3.41 6.29 -17.30
C LEU A 206 2.61 6.34 -15.98
N GLY A 207 3.16 5.76 -14.93
CA GLY A 207 2.56 5.78 -13.60
C GLY A 207 2.46 7.20 -13.04
N ASP A 208 3.41 8.09 -13.36
CA ASP A 208 3.32 9.49 -12.97
C ASP A 208 2.09 10.18 -13.59
N VAL A 209 1.79 9.93 -14.85
CA VAL A 209 0.55 10.44 -15.48
C VAL A 209 -0.69 9.83 -14.82
N ILE A 210 -0.73 8.51 -14.69
CA ILE A 210 -1.90 7.78 -14.18
C ILE A 210 -2.23 8.18 -12.73
N ARG A 211 -1.23 8.26 -11.84
CA ARG A 211 -1.45 8.57 -10.42
C ARG A 211 -1.86 10.03 -10.14
N TYR A 212 -1.53 10.96 -11.03
CA TYR A 212 -2.02 12.34 -10.91
C TYR A 212 -3.37 12.56 -11.58
N THR A 213 -3.81 11.66 -12.46
CA THR A 213 -5.04 11.81 -13.25
C THR A 213 -6.10 10.77 -12.88
N LEU A 214 -5.98 9.55 -13.39
CA LEU A 214 -7.02 8.52 -13.32
C LEU A 214 -7.09 7.81 -11.97
N SER A 215 -5.93 7.47 -11.36
CA SER A 215 -5.91 6.63 -10.16
C SER A 215 -6.67 7.21 -8.98
N PRO A 216 -6.60 8.52 -8.64
CA PRO A 216 -7.36 9.06 -7.52
C PRO A 216 -8.87 9.04 -7.76
N LEU A 217 -9.31 9.16 -9.01
CA LEU A 217 -10.73 9.06 -9.38
C LEU A 217 -11.23 7.62 -9.23
N LEU A 218 -10.48 6.66 -9.77
CA LEU A 218 -10.79 5.23 -9.65
C LEU A 218 -10.78 4.79 -8.19
N ALA A 219 -9.80 5.24 -7.40
CA ALA A 219 -9.72 4.92 -5.98
C ALA A 219 -10.98 5.38 -5.22
N ARG A 220 -11.47 6.61 -5.47
CA ARG A 220 -12.71 7.11 -4.87
C ARG A 220 -13.93 6.29 -5.30
N LEU A 221 -14.02 5.95 -6.58
CA LEU A 221 -15.12 5.17 -7.12
C LEU A 221 -15.14 3.74 -6.56
N MET A 222 -13.96 3.12 -6.45
CA MET A 222 -13.81 1.74 -5.99
C MET A 222 -13.80 1.60 -4.45
N TRP A 223 -13.67 2.70 -3.72
CA TRP A 223 -13.55 2.67 -2.25
C TRP A 223 -14.65 1.88 -1.54
N PRO A 224 -15.95 2.06 -1.84
CA PRO A 224 -17.00 1.29 -1.17
C PRO A 224 -16.92 -0.22 -1.43
N LEU A 225 -16.48 -0.62 -2.64
CA LEU A 225 -16.31 -2.03 -2.99
C LEU A 225 -15.07 -2.62 -2.29
N LEU A 226 -13.98 -1.87 -2.27
CA LEU A 226 -12.75 -2.28 -1.59
C LEU A 226 -12.99 -2.46 -0.08
N THR A 227 -13.60 -1.49 0.57
CA THR A 227 -13.89 -1.58 2.02
C THR A 227 -14.80 -2.76 2.34
N ARG A 228 -15.87 -2.98 1.57
CA ARG A 228 -16.72 -4.17 1.73
C ARG A 228 -15.94 -5.48 1.55
N LYS A 229 -14.97 -5.52 0.64
CA LYS A 229 -14.15 -6.71 0.43
C LYS A 229 -13.22 -6.98 1.61
N ILE A 230 -12.49 -5.96 2.08
CA ILE A 230 -11.47 -6.12 3.14
C ILE A 230 -12.08 -6.29 4.53
N PHE A 231 -13.26 -5.74 4.80
CA PHE A 231 -13.97 -5.92 6.07
C PHE A 231 -14.86 -7.16 6.09
N GLY A 232 -15.39 -7.56 4.92
CA GLY A 232 -16.36 -8.64 4.84
C GLY A 232 -15.85 -9.98 5.38
N PRO A 233 -16.76 -10.74 6.05
CA PRO A 233 -18.21 -10.58 6.11
C PRO A 233 -18.71 -9.53 7.11
N ALA A 234 -17.87 -9.05 8.03
CA ALA A 234 -18.24 -8.02 8.97
C ALA A 234 -18.58 -6.69 8.26
N PRO A 235 -19.46 -5.86 8.80
CA PRO A 235 -19.70 -4.53 8.28
C PRO A 235 -18.48 -3.62 8.51
N VAL A 236 -18.33 -2.60 7.66
CA VAL A 236 -17.31 -1.57 7.88
C VAL A 236 -17.65 -0.83 9.18
N PRO A 237 -16.76 -0.80 10.19
CA PRO A 237 -17.04 -0.13 11.44
C PRO A 237 -17.15 1.38 11.26
N LYS A 238 -18.16 2.00 11.89
CA LYS A 238 -18.34 3.47 11.83
C LYS A 238 -17.10 4.23 12.31
N LYS A 239 -16.38 3.72 13.33
CA LYS A 239 -15.14 4.31 13.82
C LYS A 239 -14.04 4.35 12.74
N PHE A 240 -14.01 3.37 11.82
CA PHE A 240 -13.11 3.41 10.67
C PHE A 240 -13.56 4.46 9.65
N GLU A 241 -14.86 4.49 9.31
CA GLU A 241 -15.39 5.48 8.36
C GLU A 241 -15.15 6.92 8.82
N ASP A 242 -15.32 7.18 10.12
CA ASP A 242 -15.14 8.51 10.72
C ASP A 242 -13.65 8.85 10.95
N GLY A 243 -12.82 7.86 11.30
CA GLY A 243 -11.44 8.05 11.76
C GLY A 243 -10.35 7.83 10.70
N PHE A 244 -10.65 7.08 9.64
CA PHE A 244 -9.66 6.85 8.57
C PHE A 244 -9.76 7.93 7.49
N PRO A 245 -8.71 8.75 7.29
CA PRO A 245 -8.73 9.87 6.35
C PRO A 245 -8.51 9.38 4.91
N ARG A 246 -9.53 8.75 4.30
CA ARG A 246 -9.46 8.14 2.97
C ARG A 246 -8.86 9.04 1.89
N GLU A 247 -9.09 10.36 1.95
CA GLU A 247 -8.53 11.31 0.97
C GLU A 247 -6.99 11.41 1.08
N MET A 248 -6.41 11.12 2.24
CA MET A 248 -4.97 10.95 2.40
C MET A 248 -4.46 9.72 1.62
N ALA A 249 -5.21 8.61 1.65
CA ALA A 249 -4.87 7.40 0.90
C ALA A 249 -4.96 7.60 -0.62
N PHE A 250 -5.77 8.55 -1.10
CA PHE A 250 -5.93 8.84 -2.53
C PHE A 250 -4.92 9.86 -3.08
N ARG A 251 -3.99 10.35 -2.27
CA ARG A 251 -2.93 11.24 -2.75
C ARG A 251 -2.02 10.53 -3.76
N PRO A 252 -1.59 11.22 -4.83
CA PRO A 252 -0.69 10.64 -5.83
C PRO A 252 0.59 10.03 -5.25
N SER A 253 1.12 10.59 -4.15
CA SER A 253 2.28 10.06 -3.43
C SER A 253 1.97 8.69 -2.81
N GLN A 254 0.86 8.57 -2.10
CA GLN A 254 0.47 7.34 -1.43
C GLN A 254 0.00 6.25 -2.41
N ILE A 255 -0.71 6.63 -3.48
CA ILE A 255 -1.03 5.71 -4.59
C ILE A 255 0.25 5.11 -5.18
N ARG A 256 1.29 5.92 -5.43
CA ARG A 256 2.58 5.41 -5.91
C ARG A 256 3.21 4.41 -4.94
N ALA A 257 3.21 4.71 -3.64
CA ALA A 257 3.75 3.84 -2.61
C ALA A 257 2.99 2.50 -2.57
N SER A 258 1.66 2.58 -2.55
CA SER A 258 0.77 1.41 -2.55
C SER A 258 0.97 0.54 -3.79
N SER A 259 1.05 1.15 -4.98
CA SER A 259 1.27 0.43 -6.24
C SER A 259 2.64 -0.24 -6.30
N ALA A 260 3.68 0.40 -5.77
CA ALA A 260 5.01 -0.18 -5.69
C ALA A 260 5.04 -1.40 -4.74
N GLU A 261 4.34 -1.33 -3.61
CA GLU A 261 4.21 -2.48 -2.70
C GLU A 261 3.39 -3.61 -3.34
N SER A 262 2.33 -3.30 -4.09
CA SER A 262 1.59 -4.31 -4.86
C SER A 262 2.50 -5.04 -5.85
N ALA A 263 3.36 -4.32 -6.56
CA ALA A 263 4.33 -4.91 -7.49
C ALA A 263 5.36 -5.83 -6.79
N LEU A 264 5.71 -5.51 -5.54
CA LEU A 264 6.68 -6.26 -4.74
C LEU A 264 6.05 -7.42 -3.94
N MET A 265 4.72 -7.55 -3.92
CA MET A 265 4.02 -8.52 -3.07
C MET A 265 4.44 -9.97 -3.38
N ILE A 266 4.29 -10.40 -4.61
CA ILE A 266 4.62 -11.77 -5.02
C ILE A 266 6.14 -12.03 -5.00
N PRO A 267 7.00 -11.16 -5.58
CA PRO A 267 8.46 -11.35 -5.50
C PRO A 267 8.99 -11.35 -4.07
N GLY A 268 8.47 -10.49 -3.20
CA GLY A 268 8.88 -10.42 -1.78
C GLY A 268 8.52 -11.69 -1.01
N ALA A 269 7.28 -12.19 -1.19
CA ALA A 269 6.88 -13.47 -0.59
C ALA A 269 7.71 -14.65 -1.11
N PHE A 270 8.05 -14.64 -2.42
CA PHE A 270 8.92 -15.65 -2.98
C PHE A 270 10.32 -15.63 -2.36
N ALA A 271 10.90 -14.46 -2.14
CA ALA A 271 12.20 -14.29 -1.51
C ALA A 271 12.18 -14.73 -0.01
N ALA A 272 11.13 -14.36 0.73
CA ALA A 272 11.06 -14.59 2.17
C ALA A 272 10.74 -16.04 2.56
N ARG A 273 9.99 -16.80 1.75
CA ARG A 273 9.41 -18.11 2.11
C ARG A 273 10.40 -19.18 2.59
N GLY A 274 11.68 -19.06 2.20
CA GLY A 274 12.72 -20.01 2.60
C GLY A 274 13.38 -19.71 3.95
N HIS A 275 13.04 -18.59 4.58
CA HIS A 275 13.71 -18.07 5.77
C HIS A 275 12.84 -18.08 7.03
N TYR A 276 11.56 -18.44 6.96
CA TYR A 276 10.67 -18.37 8.12
C TYR A 276 11.13 -19.26 9.28
N ALA A 277 11.72 -20.42 9.01
CA ALA A 277 12.28 -21.29 10.04
C ALA A 277 13.45 -20.66 10.83
N GLU A 278 14.00 -19.52 10.37
CA GLU A 278 15.03 -18.76 11.09
C GLU A 278 14.44 -17.86 12.18
N LEU A 279 13.13 -17.64 12.19
CA LEU A 279 12.43 -16.91 13.26
C LEU A 279 12.40 -17.74 14.53
N LYS A 280 13.22 -17.38 15.51
CA LYS A 280 13.37 -18.13 16.78
C LYS A 280 12.62 -17.49 17.95
N MET A 281 12.19 -16.22 17.80
CA MET A 281 11.40 -15.53 18.80
C MET A 281 9.96 -16.06 18.84
N PRO A 282 9.20 -15.82 19.92
CA PRO A 282 7.77 -16.11 19.97
C PRO A 282 7.02 -15.34 18.87
N VAL A 283 6.11 -16.02 18.16
CA VAL A 283 5.28 -15.44 17.10
C VAL A 283 3.80 -15.72 17.39
N SER A 284 2.98 -14.68 17.44
CA SER A 284 1.53 -14.79 17.46
C SER A 284 0.99 -14.42 16.09
N ILE A 285 0.29 -15.35 15.45
CA ILE A 285 -0.34 -15.14 14.14
C ILE A 285 -1.83 -14.99 14.38
N ILE A 286 -2.43 -13.90 13.90
CA ILE A 286 -3.86 -13.69 14.02
C ILE A 286 -4.46 -13.32 12.67
N ALA A 287 -5.56 -13.98 12.27
CA ALA A 287 -6.24 -13.69 11.02
C ALA A 287 -7.75 -13.92 11.13
N GLY A 288 -8.50 -13.18 10.34
CA GLY A 288 -9.93 -13.41 10.18
C GLY A 288 -10.18 -14.69 9.39
N GLU A 289 -11.03 -15.57 9.90
CA GLU A 289 -11.40 -16.85 9.27
C GLU A 289 -12.02 -16.64 7.89
N ASP A 290 -12.73 -15.53 7.72
CA ASP A 290 -13.47 -15.20 6.50
C ASP A 290 -12.75 -14.15 5.65
N ASP A 291 -11.42 -14.05 5.74
CA ASP A 291 -10.63 -13.07 4.95
C ASP A 291 -10.81 -13.32 3.44
N ARG A 292 -11.43 -12.36 2.74
CA ARG A 292 -11.71 -12.43 1.30
C ARG A 292 -10.57 -11.89 0.42
N LEU A 293 -9.51 -11.41 1.05
CA LEU A 293 -8.34 -10.88 0.36
C LEU A 293 -7.15 -11.84 0.39
N ILE A 294 -6.92 -12.46 1.53
CA ILE A 294 -5.80 -13.36 1.82
C ILE A 294 -6.37 -14.68 2.36
N ASP A 295 -6.13 -15.77 1.67
CA ASP A 295 -6.53 -17.11 2.13
C ASP A 295 -5.77 -17.46 3.40
N ILE A 296 -6.51 -17.75 4.47
CA ILE A 296 -5.94 -17.99 5.79
C ILE A 296 -5.13 -19.30 5.84
N ASP A 297 -5.59 -20.34 5.14
CA ASP A 297 -4.94 -21.65 5.16
C ASP A 297 -3.67 -21.66 4.32
N GLU A 298 -3.69 -21.02 3.13
CA GLU A 298 -2.52 -20.91 2.26
C GLU A 298 -1.44 -19.96 2.83
N GLN A 299 -1.80 -19.07 3.73
CA GLN A 299 -0.90 -18.03 4.25
C GLN A 299 -0.62 -18.21 5.74
N SER A 300 -1.53 -17.80 6.62
CA SER A 300 -1.32 -17.74 8.06
C SER A 300 -1.18 -19.12 8.71
N ALA A 301 -2.06 -20.06 8.39
CA ALA A 301 -2.02 -21.40 8.96
C ALA A 301 -0.82 -22.21 8.44
N ARG A 302 -0.45 -22.01 7.17
CA ARG A 302 0.77 -22.60 6.63
C ARG A 302 2.00 -22.05 7.33
N LEU A 303 2.09 -20.73 7.55
CA LEU A 303 3.21 -20.15 8.28
C LEU A 303 3.32 -20.70 9.70
N ASP A 304 2.19 -20.83 10.40
CA ASP A 304 2.13 -21.41 11.74
C ASP A 304 2.71 -22.83 11.76
N SER A 305 2.38 -23.64 10.77
CA SER A 305 2.89 -25.02 10.65
C SER A 305 4.40 -25.12 10.39
N GLU A 306 5.03 -24.08 9.85
CA GLU A 306 6.46 -24.02 9.54
C GLU A 306 7.28 -23.38 10.67
N LEU A 307 6.64 -22.66 11.60
CA LEU A 307 7.32 -21.96 12.70
C LEU A 307 7.41 -22.83 13.97
N PRO A 308 8.59 -22.88 14.63
CA PRO A 308 8.74 -23.69 15.83
C PRO A 308 8.08 -23.10 17.09
N ASN A 309 7.89 -21.79 17.14
CA ASN A 309 7.46 -21.04 18.33
C ASN A 309 6.29 -20.10 17.97
N SER A 310 5.28 -20.60 17.27
CA SER A 310 4.10 -19.80 16.90
C SER A 310 2.83 -20.26 17.60
N THR A 311 1.88 -19.36 17.69
CA THR A 311 0.49 -19.60 18.11
C THR A 311 -0.44 -18.94 17.13
N MET A 312 -1.36 -19.73 16.54
CA MET A 312 -2.36 -19.24 15.59
C MET A 312 -3.68 -18.91 16.27
N HIS A 313 -4.19 -17.72 16.00
CA HIS A 313 -5.50 -17.23 16.44
C HIS A 313 -6.40 -17.01 15.22
N ARG A 314 -7.45 -17.81 15.07
CA ARG A 314 -8.47 -17.66 14.04
C ARG A 314 -9.65 -16.88 14.60
N VAL A 315 -10.04 -15.78 13.95
CA VAL A 315 -11.16 -14.94 14.42
C VAL A 315 -12.38 -15.17 13.52
N LEU A 316 -13.35 -15.89 14.05
CA LEU A 316 -14.60 -16.20 13.34
C LEU A 316 -15.37 -14.92 13.01
N GLY A 317 -15.94 -14.83 11.81
CA GLY A 317 -16.73 -13.71 11.36
C GLY A 317 -15.92 -12.45 11.04
N ALA A 318 -14.60 -12.49 11.15
CA ALA A 318 -13.71 -11.38 10.78
C ALA A 318 -13.11 -11.60 9.40
N GLY A 319 -12.93 -10.49 8.66
CA GLY A 319 -12.21 -10.44 7.39
C GLY A 319 -10.77 -9.98 7.56
N HIS A 320 -10.23 -9.38 6.49
CA HIS A 320 -8.82 -8.94 6.43
C HIS A 320 -8.45 -7.89 7.50
N MET A 321 -9.40 -7.03 7.88
CA MET A 321 -9.17 -5.93 8.84
C MET A 321 -9.42 -6.39 10.28
N VAL A 322 -8.78 -7.49 10.69
CA VAL A 322 -9.00 -8.12 12.01
C VAL A 322 -8.76 -7.17 13.18
N HIS A 323 -7.78 -6.26 13.09
CA HIS A 323 -7.50 -5.25 14.12
C HIS A 323 -8.59 -4.19 14.26
N GLN A 324 -9.41 -4.01 13.22
CA GLN A 324 -10.55 -3.09 13.23
C GLN A 324 -11.83 -3.74 13.78
N THR A 325 -12.03 -5.02 13.46
CA THR A 325 -13.26 -5.75 13.80
C THR A 325 -13.17 -6.52 15.12
N ALA A 326 -11.94 -6.89 15.52
CA ALA A 326 -11.67 -7.64 16.75
C ALA A 326 -10.39 -7.14 17.47
N PRO A 327 -10.31 -5.86 17.86
CA PRO A 327 -9.11 -5.30 18.51
C PRO A 327 -8.74 -6.02 19.80
N ASP A 328 -9.72 -6.50 20.58
CA ASP A 328 -9.47 -7.27 21.80
C ASP A 328 -8.80 -8.61 21.53
N ALA A 329 -9.14 -9.28 20.42
CA ALA A 329 -8.47 -10.51 20.01
C ALA A 329 -7.01 -10.26 19.60
N VAL A 330 -6.76 -9.13 18.92
CA VAL A 330 -5.40 -8.71 18.59
C VAL A 330 -4.61 -8.36 19.87
N MET A 331 -5.24 -7.72 20.84
CA MET A 331 -4.62 -7.44 22.13
C MET A 331 -4.26 -8.73 22.86
N ALA A 332 -5.15 -9.72 22.90
CA ALA A 332 -4.86 -11.02 23.47
C ALA A 332 -3.67 -11.73 22.79
N ALA A 333 -3.57 -11.62 21.45
CA ALA A 333 -2.43 -12.13 20.70
C ALA A 333 -1.10 -11.42 21.05
N ILE A 334 -1.15 -10.12 21.34
CA ILE A 334 0.01 -9.35 21.86
C ILE A 334 0.40 -9.86 23.25
N ASP A 335 -0.57 -10.04 24.15
CA ASP A 335 -0.31 -10.48 25.53
C ASP A 335 0.32 -11.88 25.60
N VAL A 336 -0.07 -12.79 24.71
CA VAL A 336 0.54 -14.13 24.58
C VAL A 336 2.05 -14.03 24.37
N VAL A 337 2.50 -13.25 23.39
CA VAL A 337 3.94 -13.14 23.10
C VAL A 337 4.69 -12.25 24.09
N ALA A 338 4.02 -11.28 24.70
CA ALA A 338 4.59 -10.43 25.72
C ALA A 338 4.95 -11.23 26.98
N SER A 339 4.10 -12.21 27.35
CA SER A 339 4.31 -13.12 28.47
C SER A 339 5.39 -14.15 28.19
N ALA A 340 5.48 -14.68 26.96
CA ALA A 340 6.50 -15.64 26.56
C ALA A 340 7.92 -15.06 26.53
N GLY A 341 8.08 -13.76 26.28
CA GLY A 341 9.38 -13.08 26.28
C GLY A 341 9.87 -12.65 27.67
N ALA A 342 9.09 -12.90 28.73
CA ALA A 342 9.45 -12.55 30.10
C ALA A 342 10.15 -13.73 30.88
N ASN A 343 10.12 -14.93 30.30
CA ASN A 343 10.80 -16.13 30.81
C ASN A 343 12.11 -16.35 30.06
#